data_fbc08d9b64d12c37f8fad686c52109a6
#
_entry.id   fbc08d9b64d12c37f8fad686c52109a6
#
_cell.length_a   1.000
_cell.length_b   1.000
_cell.length_c   1.000
_cell.angle_alpha   90.00
_cell.angle_beta   90.00
_cell.angle_gamma   90.00
#
_symmetry.space_group_name_H-M   'P 1'
#
loop_
_entity.id
_entity.type
_entity.pdbx_description
1 polymer ?
#
loop_
_entity_poly.entity_id
_entity_poly.type
_entity_poly.pdbx_seq_one_letter_code
_entity_poly.pdbx_strand_id
1 'polypeptide(L)'
;MTRRDKLVARLKGRPRDFTWDELVKLLEGLGYAEAVRGKTGGSRRRFVHATAPSIALHKPHPGNIVKMYVIDDVLRVLTEGGLI
;
A
#
# COMPACT_ATOMS: atom_id res chain seq x y z
N MET A 1 -14.46 7.95 -12.90
CA MET A 1 -13.31 7.62 -12.04
C MET A 1 -13.28 6.13 -11.75
N THR A 2 -12.11 5.55 -11.84
CA THR A 2 -11.94 4.14 -11.51
C THR A 2 -11.84 3.97 -10.00
N ARG A 3 -11.95 2.72 -9.54
CA ARG A 3 -11.76 2.42 -8.12
C ARG A 3 -10.35 2.85 -7.66
N ARG A 4 -9.35 2.64 -8.53
CA ARG A 4 -7.99 3.06 -8.23
C ARG A 4 -7.91 4.57 -7.99
N ASP A 5 -8.54 5.37 -8.85
CA ASP A 5 -8.50 6.81 -8.73
C ASP A 5 -9.13 7.27 -7.42
N LYS A 6 -10.23 6.64 -7.02
CA LYS A 6 -10.88 6.95 -5.76
C LYS A 6 -10.00 6.61 -4.57
N LEU A 7 -9.31 5.46 -4.64
CA LEU A 7 -8.41 5.04 -3.57
C LEU A 7 -7.20 5.96 -3.47
N VAL A 8 -6.66 6.40 -4.61
CA VAL A 8 -5.54 7.35 -4.61
C VAL A 8 -5.97 8.66 -3.96
N ALA A 9 -7.13 9.19 -4.35
CA ALA A 9 -7.61 10.44 -3.77
C ALA A 9 -7.82 10.30 -2.28
N ARG A 10 -8.37 9.17 -1.84
CA ARG A 10 -8.60 8.91 -0.42
C ARG A 10 -7.27 8.83 0.33
N LEU A 11 -6.28 8.13 -0.23
CA LEU A 11 -4.96 8.02 0.40
C LEU A 11 -4.31 9.40 0.56
N LYS A 12 -4.40 10.25 -0.47
CA LYS A 12 -3.82 11.59 -0.43
C LYS A 12 -4.42 12.46 0.66
N GLY A 13 -5.64 12.15 1.09
CA GLY A 13 -6.29 12.84 2.19
C GLY A 13 -5.82 12.39 3.57
N ARG A 14 -4.92 11.42 3.63
CA ARG A 14 -4.37 10.88 4.88
C ARG A 14 -5.48 10.44 5.83
N PRO A 15 -6.33 9.47 5.38
CA PRO A 15 -7.47 9.03 6.20
C PRO A 15 -7.00 8.20 7.39
N ARG A 16 -7.73 8.31 8.50
CA ARG A 16 -7.41 7.54 9.71
C ARG A 16 -8.06 6.17 9.72
N ASP A 17 -8.90 5.89 8.74
CA ASP A 17 -9.66 4.64 8.67
C ASP A 17 -9.36 3.85 7.39
N PHE A 18 -8.20 4.08 6.78
CA PHE A 18 -7.79 3.38 5.58
C PHE A 18 -7.46 1.93 5.94
N THR A 19 -8.11 0.98 5.27
CA THR A 19 -7.94 -0.42 5.62
C THR A 19 -6.80 -1.05 4.82
N TRP A 20 -6.29 -2.17 5.35
CA TRP A 20 -5.26 -2.95 4.65
C TRP A 20 -5.75 -3.40 3.28
N ASP A 21 -7.03 -3.86 3.19
CA ASP A 21 -7.58 -4.30 1.91
C ASP A 21 -7.63 -3.17 0.89
N GLU A 22 -7.97 -1.96 1.33
CA GLU A 22 -7.96 -0.79 0.45
C GLU A 22 -6.56 -0.50 -0.05
N LEU A 23 -5.57 -0.59 0.84
CA LEU A 23 -4.18 -0.34 0.47
C LEU A 23 -3.68 -1.37 -0.54
N VAL A 24 -3.98 -2.64 -0.33
CA VAL A 24 -3.58 -3.70 -1.26
C VAL A 24 -4.20 -3.47 -2.63
N LYS A 25 -5.49 -3.16 -2.68
CA LYS A 25 -6.16 -2.88 -3.95
C LYS A 25 -5.58 -1.68 -4.66
N LEU A 26 -5.24 -0.64 -3.91
CA LEU A 26 -4.59 0.54 -4.46
C LEU A 26 -3.26 0.17 -5.11
N LEU A 27 -2.41 -0.55 -4.38
CA LEU A 27 -1.10 -0.93 -4.87
C LEU A 27 -1.21 -1.82 -6.10
N GLU A 28 -2.13 -2.79 -6.08
CA GLU A 28 -2.35 -3.66 -7.23
C GLU A 28 -2.81 -2.85 -8.45
N GLY A 29 -3.68 -1.88 -8.23
CA GLY A 29 -4.14 -1.00 -9.30
C GLY A 29 -3.04 -0.14 -9.90
N LEU A 30 -1.97 0.11 -9.15
CA LEU A 30 -0.83 0.89 -9.61
C LEU A 30 0.29 0.02 -10.20
N GLY A 31 0.09 -1.29 -10.27
CA GLY A 31 1.06 -2.18 -10.88
C GLY A 31 1.93 -2.95 -9.90
N TYR A 32 1.66 -2.84 -8.60
CA TYR A 32 2.38 -3.63 -7.60
C TYR A 32 1.79 -5.01 -7.47
N ALA A 33 2.64 -5.96 -7.11
CA ALA A 33 2.21 -7.31 -6.76
C ALA A 33 2.89 -7.69 -5.46
N GLU A 34 2.15 -8.38 -4.60
CA GLU A 34 2.74 -8.86 -3.36
C GLU A 34 3.70 -9.99 -3.68
N ALA A 35 4.95 -9.88 -3.19
CA ALA A 35 5.94 -10.91 -3.40
C ALA A 35 5.56 -12.16 -2.61
N VAL A 36 5.63 -13.32 -3.27
CA VAL A 36 5.36 -14.59 -2.62
C VAL A 36 6.41 -14.81 -1.53
N ARG A 37 5.94 -15.16 -0.34
CA ARG A 37 6.83 -15.39 0.80
C ARG A 37 6.87 -16.85 1.14
N GLY A 38 8.01 -17.26 1.71
CA GLY A 38 8.13 -18.60 2.22
C GLY A 38 7.42 -18.76 3.56
N LYS A 39 7.92 -19.66 4.37
CA LYS A 39 7.26 -20.06 5.61
C LYS A 39 7.32 -19.03 6.73
N THR A 40 8.13 -18.00 6.59
CA THR A 40 8.33 -16.99 7.62
C THR A 40 7.35 -15.85 7.46
N GLY A 41 6.05 -16.14 7.37
CA GLY A 41 5.05 -15.16 7.05
C GLY A 41 5.06 -13.95 7.97
N GLY A 42 4.59 -14.12 9.18
CA GLY A 42 4.41 -13.00 10.08
C GLY A 42 3.55 -11.92 9.46
N SER A 43 3.67 -10.70 9.96
CA SER A 43 2.90 -9.56 9.47
C SER A 43 3.60 -8.77 8.38
N ARG A 44 4.85 -9.09 8.08
CA ARG A 44 5.61 -8.33 7.08
C ARG A 44 5.20 -8.75 5.67
N ARG A 45 4.92 -7.76 4.84
CA ARG A 45 4.53 -7.96 3.44
C ARG A 45 5.39 -7.08 2.55
N ARG A 46 5.73 -7.59 1.38
CA ARG A 46 6.54 -6.84 0.41
C ARG A 46 5.78 -6.76 -0.90
N PHE A 47 5.72 -5.56 -1.47
CA PHE A 47 5.10 -5.31 -2.76
C PHE A 47 6.16 -4.86 -3.75
N VAL A 48 6.14 -5.44 -4.95
CA VAL A 48 7.15 -5.16 -5.99
C VAL A 48 6.46 -4.61 -7.23
N HIS A 49 7.20 -3.76 -7.94
CA HIS A 49 6.73 -3.10 -9.15
C HIS A 49 7.81 -3.24 -10.22
N ALA A 50 7.39 -3.26 -11.50
CA ALA A 50 8.33 -3.44 -12.61
C ALA A 50 9.35 -2.30 -12.70
N THR A 51 8.94 -1.07 -12.39
CA THR A 51 9.80 0.10 -12.56
C THR A 51 9.94 0.97 -11.33
N ALA A 52 9.00 0.89 -10.39
CA ALA A 52 9.01 1.72 -9.19
C ALA A 52 9.68 0.99 -8.02
N PRO A 53 10.09 1.71 -6.98
CA PRO A 53 10.71 1.08 -5.81
C PRO A 53 9.76 0.10 -5.12
N SER A 54 10.31 -0.97 -4.58
CA SER A 54 9.52 -1.91 -3.80
C SER A 54 9.11 -1.29 -2.47
N ILE A 55 8.02 -1.80 -1.90
CA ILE A 55 7.46 -1.30 -0.64
C ILE A 55 7.37 -2.46 0.33
N ALA A 56 7.92 -2.29 1.53
CA ALA A 56 7.81 -3.26 2.60
C ALA A 56 6.90 -2.68 3.68
N LEU A 57 5.87 -3.43 4.06
CA LEU A 57 4.87 -2.97 5.00
C LEU A 57 4.59 -4.03 6.05
N HIS A 58 4.10 -3.58 7.20
CA HIS A 58 3.57 -4.48 8.23
C HIS A 58 2.05 -4.48 8.14
N LYS A 59 1.48 -5.67 7.94
CA LYS A 59 0.02 -5.81 7.97
C LYS A 59 -0.47 -5.52 9.39
N PRO A 60 -1.49 -4.68 9.56
CA PRO A 60 -1.99 -4.36 10.90
C PRO A 60 -2.49 -5.59 11.63
N HIS A 61 -2.23 -5.64 12.94
CA HIS A 61 -2.70 -6.71 13.80
C HIS A 61 -2.68 -6.24 15.26
N PRO A 62 -3.79 -6.39 15.99
CA PRO A 62 -5.10 -6.85 15.52
C PRO A 62 -5.78 -5.80 14.65
N GLY A 63 -6.82 -6.23 13.93
CA GLY A 63 -7.58 -5.32 13.08
C GLY A 63 -6.95 -5.16 11.70
N ASN A 64 -7.46 -4.18 10.96
CA ASN A 64 -7.03 -3.98 9.58
C ASN A 64 -6.84 -2.51 9.20
N ILE A 65 -6.80 -1.62 10.17
CA ILE A 65 -6.61 -0.20 9.90
C ILE A 65 -5.13 0.11 9.77
N VAL A 66 -4.74 0.74 8.67
CA VAL A 66 -3.35 1.09 8.39
C VAL A 66 -2.96 2.31 9.21
N LYS A 67 -1.81 2.23 9.86
CA LYS A 67 -1.33 3.34 10.69
C LYS A 67 -0.89 4.52 9.83
N MET A 68 -0.98 5.73 10.41
CA MET A 68 -0.72 6.95 9.64
C MET A 68 0.71 7.00 9.12
N TYR A 69 1.70 6.52 9.88
CA TYR A 69 3.08 6.56 9.38
C TYR A 69 3.25 5.68 8.14
N VAL A 70 2.47 4.59 8.04
CA VAL A 70 2.47 3.73 6.85
C VAL A 70 1.86 4.49 5.66
N ILE A 71 0.76 5.20 5.90
CA ILE A 71 0.13 6.04 4.87
C ILE A 71 1.14 7.04 4.32
N ASP A 72 1.86 7.72 5.22
CA ASP A 72 2.85 8.72 4.81
C ASP A 72 4.00 8.10 4.03
N ASP A 73 4.48 6.93 4.46
CA ASP A 73 5.56 6.23 3.75
C ASP A 73 5.12 5.81 2.35
N VAL A 74 3.91 5.26 2.23
CA VAL A 74 3.38 4.84 0.92
C VAL A 74 3.21 6.04 0.01
N LEU A 75 2.64 7.13 0.52
CA LEU A 75 2.49 8.36 -0.26
C LEU A 75 3.84 8.84 -0.79
N ARG A 76 4.87 8.85 0.04
CA ARG A 76 6.19 9.29 -0.34
C ARG A 76 6.75 8.42 -1.46
N VAL A 77 6.71 7.11 -1.29
CA VAL A 77 7.25 6.19 -2.29
C VAL A 77 6.53 6.29 -3.61
N LEU A 78 5.20 6.35 -3.58
CA LEU A 78 4.39 6.43 -4.81
C LEU A 78 4.61 7.75 -5.53
N THR A 79 4.75 8.84 -4.79
CA THR A 79 5.01 10.15 -5.37
C THR A 79 6.40 10.20 -5.99
N GLU A 80 7.41 9.71 -5.28
CA GLU A 80 8.79 9.68 -5.78
C GLU A 80 8.92 8.77 -7.00
N GLY A 81 8.14 7.70 -7.03
CA GLY A 81 8.12 6.79 -8.17
C GLY A 81 7.32 7.27 -9.35
N GLY A 82 6.66 8.42 -9.24
CA GLY A 82 5.88 8.97 -10.34
C GLY A 82 4.56 8.26 -10.58
N LEU A 83 4.06 7.50 -9.63
CA LEU A 83 2.83 6.75 -9.80
C LEU A 83 1.58 7.53 -9.40
N ILE A 84 1.75 8.53 -8.57
CA ILE A 84 0.64 9.41 -8.18
C ILE A 84 1.11 10.86 -8.11
#